data_d43e33bb08f5ad4e57ee56d236f0c911
#
_entry.id   d43e33bb08f5ad4e57ee56d236f0c911
#
_cell.length_a   1.000
_cell.length_b   1.000
_cell.length_c   1.000
_cell.angle_alpha   90.00
_cell.angle_beta   90.00
_cell.angle_gamma   90.00
#
_symmetry.space_group_name_H-M   'P 1'
#
loop_
_entity.id
_entity.type
_entity.pdbx_description
1 polymer ?
#
loop_
_entity_poly.entity_id
_entity_poly.type
_entity_poly.pdbx_seq_one_letter_code
_entity_poly.pdbx_strand_id
1 'polypeptide(L)'
;MRWLLVLGLAGLAACSSGADAPRAERALHEPITVSSSAITAGAAIPQRFTCDGDNRSPPLAWSGVPAGTVELALVVDDPDAPRGTYVHWAVVGLDPDSTELA
;
A
#
# COMPACT_ATOMS: atom_id res chain seq x y z
N MET A 1 -67.82 25.74 23.83
CA MET A 1 -67.15 25.48 22.57
C MET A 1 -65.70 25.90 22.71
N ARG A 2 -64.81 24.96 22.82
CA ARG A 2 -63.37 25.23 23.00
C ARG A 2 -62.62 24.67 21.79
N TRP A 3 -62.04 25.58 21.03
CA TRP A 3 -61.17 25.25 19.90
C TRP A 3 -59.76 24.99 20.44
N LEU A 4 -59.24 23.81 20.29
CA LEU A 4 -57.86 23.49 20.55
C LEU A 4 -57.09 23.57 19.25
N LEU A 5 -56.27 24.59 19.15
CA LEU A 5 -55.28 24.72 18.11
C LEU A 5 -54.08 23.83 18.48
N VAL A 6 -53.86 22.76 17.74
CA VAL A 6 -52.66 21.94 17.84
C VAL A 6 -51.64 22.56 16.90
N LEU A 7 -50.66 23.24 17.49
CA LEU A 7 -49.46 23.65 16.75
C LEU A 7 -48.60 22.39 16.52
N GLY A 8 -48.52 21.98 15.26
CA GLY A 8 -47.55 20.99 14.84
C GLY A 8 -46.15 21.56 14.86
N LEU A 9 -45.31 21.02 15.75
CA LEU A 9 -43.85 21.25 15.68
C LEU A 9 -43.31 20.54 14.44
N ALA A 10 -42.88 21.36 13.48
CA ALA A 10 -42.09 20.85 12.37
C ALA A 10 -40.69 20.43 12.91
N GLY A 11 -40.48 19.13 12.99
CA GLY A 11 -39.19 18.58 13.30
C GLY A 11 -38.21 18.91 12.19
N LEU A 12 -37.16 19.65 12.51
CA LEU A 12 -36.01 19.82 11.66
C LEU A 12 -35.31 18.45 11.55
N ALA A 13 -35.53 17.79 10.43
CA ALA A 13 -34.70 16.65 10.05
C ALA A 13 -33.30 17.17 9.77
N ALA A 14 -32.41 16.95 10.71
CA ALA A 14 -30.98 17.12 10.48
C ALA A 14 -30.56 16.13 9.39
N CYS A 15 -30.33 16.63 8.21
CA CYS A 15 -29.61 15.90 7.17
C CYS A 15 -28.18 15.67 7.64
N SER A 16 -27.95 14.55 8.29
CA SER A 16 -26.61 14.02 8.37
C SER A 16 -26.26 13.47 6.98
N SER A 17 -25.78 14.33 6.11
CA SER A 17 -25.07 13.93 4.91
C SER A 17 -23.74 13.37 5.33
N GLY A 18 -23.75 12.19 5.91
CA GLY A 18 -22.63 11.29 5.82
C GLY A 18 -22.52 10.93 4.35
N ALA A 19 -21.84 11.75 3.58
CA ALA A 19 -21.33 11.32 2.31
C ALA A 19 -20.31 10.24 2.62
N ASP A 20 -20.77 8.99 2.71
CA ASP A 20 -19.91 7.86 2.41
C ASP A 20 -19.42 8.08 0.97
N ALA A 21 -18.30 8.79 0.86
CA ALA A 21 -17.52 8.73 -0.36
C ALA A 21 -17.39 7.23 -0.67
N PRO A 22 -17.75 6.79 -1.88
CA PRO A 22 -17.59 5.39 -2.22
C PRO A 22 -16.14 5.06 -1.91
N ARG A 23 -15.94 4.30 -0.85
CA ARG A 23 -14.65 3.68 -0.58
C ARG A 23 -14.40 2.89 -1.84
N ALA A 24 -13.50 3.43 -2.67
CA ALA A 24 -13.12 2.76 -3.90
C ALA A 24 -12.87 1.33 -3.46
N GLU A 25 -13.75 0.45 -3.90
CA GLU A 25 -13.63 -0.98 -3.66
C GLU A 25 -12.23 -1.28 -4.18
N ARG A 26 -11.31 -1.46 -3.24
CA ARG A 26 -9.94 -1.82 -3.59
C ARG A 26 -10.09 -3.14 -4.29
N ALA A 27 -10.12 -3.08 -5.62
CA ALA A 27 -10.17 -4.28 -6.42
C ALA A 27 -9.10 -5.18 -5.82
N LEU A 28 -9.54 -6.35 -5.31
CA LEU A 28 -8.64 -7.33 -4.72
C LEU A 28 -7.82 -7.88 -5.88
N HIS A 29 -6.80 -7.13 -6.27
CA HIS A 29 -5.79 -7.62 -7.20
C HIS A 29 -4.98 -8.66 -6.46
N GLU A 30 -4.73 -9.77 -7.11
CA GLU A 30 -3.74 -10.72 -6.62
C GLU A 30 -2.44 -9.97 -6.33
N PRO A 31 -1.78 -10.29 -5.21
CA PRO A 31 -0.55 -9.59 -4.84
C PRO A 31 0.54 -9.82 -5.89
N ILE A 32 1.32 -8.78 -6.15
CA ILE A 32 2.54 -8.92 -6.96
C ILE A 32 3.49 -9.84 -6.19
N THR A 33 3.98 -10.88 -6.88
CA THR A 33 4.96 -11.80 -6.31
C THR A 33 6.35 -11.26 -6.55
N VAL A 34 7.13 -11.09 -5.47
CA VAL A 34 8.51 -10.62 -5.52
C VAL A 34 9.45 -11.78 -5.17
N SER A 35 10.56 -11.89 -5.90
CA SER A 35 11.58 -12.91 -5.70
C SER A 35 12.98 -12.34 -5.89
N SER A 36 13.99 -13.08 -5.47
CA SER A 36 15.40 -12.75 -5.70
C SER A 36 16.16 -14.01 -6.05
N SER A 37 17.08 -13.94 -7.01
CA SER A 37 18.02 -15.02 -7.31
C SER A 37 19.15 -15.14 -6.28
N ALA A 38 19.29 -14.15 -5.40
CA ALA A 38 20.40 -14.05 -4.46
C ALA A 38 19.96 -14.08 -2.98
N ILE A 39 18.65 -13.98 -2.71
CA ILE A 39 18.07 -14.00 -1.36
C ILE A 39 16.96 -15.04 -1.31
N THR A 40 17.04 -15.95 -0.34
CA THR A 40 15.98 -16.90 -0.07
C THR A 40 14.99 -16.29 0.93
N ALA A 41 13.69 -16.38 0.65
CA ALA A 41 12.65 -15.90 1.56
C ALA A 41 12.79 -16.51 2.95
N GLY A 42 12.77 -15.69 3.99
CA GLY A 42 12.92 -16.11 5.39
C GLY A 42 14.36 -16.41 5.83
N ALA A 43 15.35 -16.35 4.92
CA ALA A 43 16.76 -16.52 5.25
C ALA A 43 17.44 -15.18 5.55
N ALA A 44 18.62 -15.23 6.17
CA ALA A 44 19.44 -14.05 6.37
C ALA A 44 19.89 -13.45 5.04
N ILE A 45 19.89 -12.13 4.97
CA ILE A 45 20.40 -11.40 3.80
C ILE A 45 21.90 -11.60 3.70
N PRO A 46 22.44 -12.03 2.54
CA PRO A 46 23.88 -12.17 2.35
C PRO A 46 24.61 -10.86 2.62
N GLN A 47 25.73 -10.93 3.35
CA GLN A 47 26.51 -9.78 3.82
C GLN A 47 26.85 -8.76 2.71
N ARG A 48 27.11 -9.23 1.48
CA ARG A 48 27.42 -8.37 0.32
C ARG A 48 26.31 -7.35 -0.01
N PHE A 49 25.09 -7.58 0.44
CA PHE A 49 23.95 -6.67 0.25
C PHE A 49 23.65 -5.81 1.48
N THR A 50 24.52 -5.81 2.46
CA THR A 50 24.39 -5.05 3.70
C THR A 50 25.53 -4.04 3.86
N CYS A 51 25.40 -3.13 4.81
CA CYS A 51 26.46 -2.17 5.13
C CYS A 51 27.73 -2.81 5.74
N ASP A 52 27.65 -4.08 6.16
CA ASP A 52 28.80 -4.85 6.63
C ASP A 52 29.61 -5.49 5.49
N GLY A 53 29.13 -5.37 4.26
CA GLY A 53 29.77 -5.87 3.05
C GLY A 53 29.85 -4.79 1.97
N ASP A 54 29.65 -5.19 0.72
CA ASP A 54 29.78 -4.29 -0.44
C ASP A 54 28.64 -3.26 -0.55
N ASN A 55 27.63 -3.38 0.27
CA ASN A 55 26.43 -2.53 0.28
C ASN A 55 25.77 -2.40 -1.11
N ARG A 56 25.66 -3.50 -1.82
CA ARG A 56 25.08 -3.56 -3.16
C ARG A 56 23.58 -3.84 -3.08
N SER A 57 22.81 -3.32 -4.03
CA SER A 57 21.42 -3.71 -4.18
C SER A 57 21.30 -5.18 -4.57
N PRO A 58 20.43 -5.97 -3.94
CA PRO A 58 20.17 -7.32 -4.40
C PRO A 58 19.39 -7.32 -5.70
N PRO A 59 19.57 -8.33 -6.56
CA PRO A 59 18.70 -8.50 -7.72
C PRO A 59 17.29 -8.87 -7.24
N LEU A 60 16.30 -8.18 -7.75
CA LEU A 60 14.89 -8.44 -7.46
C LEU A 60 14.13 -8.65 -8.77
N ALA A 61 13.20 -9.58 -8.75
CA ALA A 61 12.29 -9.84 -9.85
C ALA A 61 10.86 -9.91 -9.33
N TRP A 62 9.89 -9.59 -10.17
CA TRP A 62 8.48 -9.65 -9.81
C TRP A 62 7.60 -10.10 -10.96
N SER A 63 6.42 -10.58 -10.59
CA SER A 63 5.38 -11.01 -11.52
C SER A 63 4.00 -10.69 -10.96
N GLY A 64 2.98 -10.77 -11.79
CA GLY A 64 1.60 -10.54 -11.38
C GLY A 64 1.22 -9.07 -11.32
N VAL A 65 1.90 -8.20 -12.06
CA VAL A 65 1.52 -6.79 -12.18
C VAL A 65 0.13 -6.69 -12.81
N PRO A 66 -0.84 -6.03 -12.14
CA PRO A 66 -2.18 -5.90 -12.67
C PRO A 66 -2.24 -5.14 -13.99
N ALA A 67 -3.13 -5.57 -14.88
CA ALA A 67 -3.40 -4.83 -16.11
C ALA A 67 -3.88 -3.39 -15.78
N GLY A 68 -3.41 -2.41 -16.54
CA GLY A 68 -3.74 -1.01 -16.32
C GLY A 68 -2.86 -0.31 -15.27
N THR A 69 -1.87 -1.00 -14.72
CA THR A 69 -0.83 -0.36 -13.90
C THR A 69 -0.08 0.67 -14.74
N VAL A 70 0.09 1.88 -14.23
CA VAL A 70 0.77 2.97 -14.94
C VAL A 70 2.20 3.18 -14.46
N GLU A 71 2.51 2.75 -13.24
CA GLU A 71 3.82 2.90 -12.61
C GLU A 71 3.96 1.91 -11.46
N LEU A 72 5.19 1.47 -11.21
CA LEU A 72 5.53 0.66 -10.05
C LEU A 72 6.45 1.42 -9.11
N ALA A 73 6.36 1.09 -7.83
CA ALA A 73 7.31 1.51 -6.82
C ALA A 73 7.77 0.29 -6.02
N LEU A 74 9.05 0.27 -5.69
CA LEU A 74 9.66 -0.76 -4.84
C LEU A 74 10.10 -0.11 -3.54
N VAL A 75 9.75 -0.74 -2.43
CA VAL A 75 10.18 -0.31 -1.09
C VAL A 75 10.72 -1.53 -0.35
N VAL A 76 11.89 -1.37 0.24
CA VAL A 76 12.50 -2.34 1.16
C VAL A 76 12.50 -1.72 2.54
N ASP A 77 11.72 -2.29 3.42
CA ASP A 77 11.57 -1.83 4.79
C ASP A 77 11.96 -2.90 5.81
N ASP A 78 12.35 -2.44 6.99
CA ASP A 78 12.66 -3.26 8.15
C ASP A 78 11.70 -2.89 9.28
N PRO A 79 10.67 -3.71 9.54
CA PRO A 79 9.71 -3.44 10.60
C PRO A 79 10.29 -3.67 12.01
N ASP A 80 11.39 -4.40 12.12
CA ASP A 80 12.03 -4.78 13.39
C ASP A 80 13.18 -3.85 13.78
N ALA A 81 13.38 -2.77 13.06
CA ALA A 81 14.41 -1.79 13.38
C ALA A 81 14.17 -1.16 14.78
N PRO A 82 15.23 -0.81 15.55
CA PRO A 82 15.13 -0.42 16.96
C PRO A 82 14.24 0.79 17.27
N ARG A 83 13.93 1.62 16.26
CA ARG A 83 13.13 2.85 16.41
C ARG A 83 11.81 2.80 15.65
N GLY A 84 11.36 1.62 15.26
CA GLY A 84 10.22 1.40 14.39
C GLY A 84 10.65 1.14 12.94
N THR A 85 9.70 0.96 12.05
CA THR A 85 9.98 0.63 10.66
C THR A 85 10.98 1.59 10.01
N TYR A 86 12.02 1.04 9.42
CA TYR A 86 13.05 1.79 8.69
C TYR A 86 13.04 1.42 7.22
N VAL A 87 12.98 2.40 6.35
CA VAL A 87 13.06 2.20 4.91
C VAL A 87 14.52 2.20 4.47
N HIS A 88 15.01 1.05 4.03
CA HIS A 88 16.37 0.88 3.55
C HIS A 88 16.56 1.31 2.12
N TRP A 89 15.54 1.14 1.28
CA TRP A 89 15.63 1.41 -0.14
C TRP A 89 14.24 1.70 -0.71
N ALA A 90 14.14 2.72 -1.56
CA ALA A 90 12.92 3.03 -2.28
C ALA A 90 13.26 3.44 -3.72
N VAL A 91 12.54 2.87 -4.67
CA VAL A 91 12.61 3.20 -6.08
C VAL A 91 11.21 3.52 -6.57
N VAL A 92 11.05 4.62 -7.27
CA VAL A 92 9.78 5.07 -7.86
C VAL A 92 9.96 5.26 -9.36
N GLY A 93 8.87 5.37 -10.09
CA GLY A 93 8.92 5.59 -11.53
C GLY A 93 9.36 4.37 -12.33
N LEU A 94 9.16 3.17 -11.76
CA LEU A 94 9.46 1.94 -12.49
C LEU A 94 8.39 1.70 -13.56
N ASP A 95 8.86 1.33 -14.75
CA ASP A 95 7.99 0.96 -15.86
C ASP A 95 7.10 -0.22 -15.46
N PRO A 96 5.78 -0.16 -15.67
CA PRO A 96 4.87 -1.25 -15.32
C PRO A 96 5.14 -2.55 -16.09
N ASP A 97 5.81 -2.47 -17.22
CA ASP A 97 6.20 -3.64 -18.02
C ASP A 97 7.55 -4.23 -17.57
N SER A 98 8.26 -3.56 -16.63
CA SER A 98 9.49 -4.11 -16.06
C SER A 98 9.18 -5.30 -15.16
N THR A 99 10.08 -6.26 -15.11
CA THR A 99 9.94 -7.49 -14.33
C THR A 99 11.10 -7.71 -13.37
N GLU A 100 12.11 -6.86 -13.39
CA GLU A 100 13.31 -7.01 -12.57
C GLU A 100 14.03 -5.67 -12.34
N LEU A 101 14.85 -5.66 -11.29
CA LEU A 101 15.76 -4.58 -10.95
C LEU A 101 17.04 -5.22 -10.42
N ALA A 102 18.18 -4.87 -11.00
CA ALA A 102 19.50 -5.36 -10.63
C ALA A 102 20.43 -4.21 -10.18
#